data_3eb824f23f5f90e8508ae491496263d2
#
_entry.id   3eb824f23f5f90e8508ae491496263d2
#
_cell.length_a   1.000
_cell.length_b   1.000
_cell.length_c   1.000
_cell.angle_alpha   90.00
_cell.angle_beta   90.00
_cell.angle_gamma   90.00
#
_symmetry.space_group_name_H-M   'P 1'
#
loop_
_entity.id
_entity.type
_entity.pdbx_description
1 polymer ?
#
loop_
_entity_poly.entity_id
_entity_poly.type
_entity_poly.pdbx_seq_one_letter_code
_entity_poly.pdbx_strand_id
1 'polypeptide(L)'
;MKTYEELLSDIEDDIELMGASHIVYSMEENNIITDYDYLPSDSCNISTTLKDLQENIRQQMLYAKVSSHLADADKTAPKLAVIFPGIGYTADKPLLYYTSRLARKHGYQIQTVSYGTLPENIKGDSVKMRQAFDLALAQTEESLRDIDWTSYGNILFISKSIGTAIASAYAAQYNLNVKNILFTPLADTFSFPLQGSIAFHGTADPWAETAAIQTLAEQKEVPLFLTKNANHSLETGDIQTDLSILKTTMDRVERFII
;
A
#
# COMPACT_ATOMS: atom_id res chain seq x y z
N MET A 1 -17.98 0.65 19.95
CA MET A 1 -17.64 0.41 18.54
C MET A 1 -18.05 -1.01 18.25
N LYS A 2 -18.91 -1.24 17.27
CA LYS A 2 -19.38 -2.59 16.91
C LYS A 2 -18.20 -3.42 16.39
N THR A 3 -18.22 -4.73 16.63
CA THR A 3 -17.23 -5.65 16.04
C THR A 3 -17.47 -5.82 14.55
N TYR A 4 -16.51 -6.41 13.85
CA TYR A 4 -16.64 -6.71 12.42
C TYR A 4 -17.81 -7.66 12.15
N GLU A 5 -17.98 -8.70 12.98
CA GLU A 5 -19.10 -9.65 12.89
C GLU A 5 -20.44 -8.97 13.14
N GLU A 6 -20.54 -8.07 14.10
CA GLU A 6 -21.76 -7.29 14.36
C GLU A 6 -22.12 -6.38 13.20
N LEU A 7 -21.12 -5.73 12.57
CA LEU A 7 -21.33 -4.90 11.38
C LEU A 7 -21.73 -5.70 10.15
N LEU A 8 -21.14 -6.87 9.95
CA LEU A 8 -21.53 -7.77 8.86
C LEU A 8 -22.95 -8.29 9.02
N SER A 9 -23.33 -8.70 10.25
CA SER A 9 -24.68 -9.15 10.55
C SER A 9 -25.72 -8.05 10.29
N ASP A 10 -25.44 -6.81 10.72
CA ASP A 10 -26.32 -5.66 10.46
C ASP A 10 -26.47 -5.41 8.95
N ILE A 11 -25.38 -5.52 8.18
CA ILE A 11 -25.39 -5.33 6.73
C ILE A 11 -26.18 -6.45 6.03
N GLU A 12 -26.04 -7.70 6.47
CA GLU A 12 -26.79 -8.83 5.92
C GLU A 12 -28.29 -8.67 6.20
N ASP A 13 -28.68 -8.26 7.39
CA ASP A 13 -30.06 -7.98 7.78
C ASP A 13 -30.65 -6.79 6.97
N ASP A 14 -29.87 -5.72 6.76
CA ASP A 14 -30.28 -4.54 6.01
C ASP A 14 -30.43 -4.84 4.49
N ILE A 15 -29.62 -5.75 3.93
CA ILE A 15 -29.71 -6.19 2.52
C ILE A 15 -31.03 -6.93 2.26
N GLU A 16 -31.44 -7.81 3.19
CA GLU A 16 -32.72 -8.51 3.05
C GLU A 16 -33.92 -7.56 3.10
N LEU A 17 -33.80 -6.44 3.84
CA LEU A 17 -34.93 -5.54 4.11
C LEU A 17 -35.05 -4.35 3.16
N MET A 18 -33.98 -3.74 2.67
CA MET A 18 -34.06 -2.40 2.08
C MET A 18 -33.20 -2.13 0.82
N GLY A 19 -32.38 -3.06 0.36
CA GLY A 19 -31.55 -2.91 -0.85
C GLY A 19 -30.27 -2.07 -0.66
N ALA A 20 -29.45 -2.03 -1.72
CA ALA A 20 -28.07 -1.53 -1.67
C ALA A 20 -27.90 -0.05 -1.21
N SER A 21 -28.87 0.81 -1.47
CA SER A 21 -28.80 2.24 -1.10
C SER A 21 -28.81 2.48 0.40
N HIS A 22 -29.49 1.63 1.15
CA HIS A 22 -29.58 1.76 2.62
C HIS A 22 -28.29 1.32 3.31
N ILE A 23 -27.62 0.33 2.75
CA ILE A 23 -26.32 -0.14 3.25
C ILE A 23 -25.28 0.99 3.20
N VAL A 24 -25.23 1.74 2.11
CA VAL A 24 -24.32 2.88 1.96
C VAL A 24 -24.57 3.91 3.05
N TYR A 25 -25.83 4.26 3.29
CA TYR A 25 -26.21 5.23 4.33
C TYR A 25 -25.80 4.75 5.72
N SER A 26 -26.07 3.48 6.06
CA SER A 26 -25.70 2.88 7.35
C SER A 26 -24.17 2.82 7.54
N MET A 27 -23.42 2.58 6.49
CA MET A 27 -21.95 2.57 6.53
C MET A 27 -21.37 3.98 6.70
N GLU A 28 -21.99 5.00 6.09
CA GLU A 28 -21.61 6.42 6.28
C GLU A 28 -21.83 6.90 7.71
N GLU A 29 -22.97 6.60 8.29
CA GLU A 29 -23.26 6.94 9.71
C GLU A 29 -22.22 6.34 10.68
N ASN A 30 -21.62 5.19 10.31
CA ASN A 30 -20.57 4.53 11.08
C ASN A 30 -19.14 4.89 10.62
N ASN A 31 -18.96 5.86 9.73
CA ASN A 31 -17.67 6.26 9.15
C ASN A 31 -16.87 5.11 8.47
N ILE A 32 -17.56 4.14 7.91
CA ILE A 32 -16.94 2.94 7.32
C ILE A 32 -16.64 3.13 5.83
N ILE A 33 -17.45 3.93 5.12
CA ILE A 33 -17.19 4.29 3.71
C ILE A 33 -17.03 5.79 3.60
N THR A 34 -15.95 6.20 2.94
CA THR A 34 -15.69 7.58 2.58
C THR A 34 -15.70 7.84 1.07
N ASP A 35 -15.90 6.81 0.23
CA ASP A 35 -15.85 6.91 -1.23
C ASP A 35 -17.05 6.22 -1.90
N TYR A 36 -17.93 7.00 -2.51
CA TYR A 36 -19.12 6.55 -3.28
C TYR A 36 -18.81 5.87 -4.61
N ASP A 37 -17.58 5.96 -5.11
CA ASP A 37 -17.19 5.47 -6.44
C ASP A 37 -17.17 3.94 -6.58
N TYR A 38 -17.51 3.21 -5.52
CA TYR A 38 -17.45 1.73 -5.49
C TYR A 38 -18.80 1.04 -5.67
N LEU A 39 -19.91 1.78 -5.75
CA LEU A 39 -21.20 1.16 -6.00
C LEU A 39 -21.45 1.07 -7.51
N PRO A 40 -21.64 -0.13 -8.07
CA PRO A 40 -21.94 -0.28 -9.47
C PRO A 40 -23.31 0.31 -9.79
N SER A 41 -23.37 1.10 -10.86
CA SER A 41 -24.62 1.61 -11.39
C SER A 41 -25.51 0.45 -11.88
N ASP A 42 -26.75 0.43 -11.44
CA ASP A 42 -27.99 -0.12 -12.01
C ASP A 42 -28.09 -1.59 -12.50
N SER A 43 -27.06 -2.43 -12.50
CA SER A 43 -27.19 -3.79 -13.04
C SER A 43 -26.50 -4.89 -12.24
N CYS A 44 -26.21 -4.69 -10.96
CA CYS A 44 -25.41 -5.62 -10.19
C CYS A 44 -26.21 -6.71 -9.50
N ASN A 45 -25.65 -7.90 -9.57
CA ASN A 45 -26.02 -9.04 -8.74
C ASN A 45 -25.72 -8.67 -7.27
N ILE A 46 -26.75 -8.64 -6.44
CA ILE A 46 -26.66 -8.29 -5.00
C ILE A 46 -25.55 -9.06 -4.29
N SER A 47 -25.32 -10.32 -4.64
CA SER A 47 -24.27 -11.15 -4.03
C SER A 47 -22.84 -10.67 -4.34
N THR A 48 -22.59 -10.07 -5.51
CA THR A 48 -21.29 -9.52 -5.87
C THR A 48 -21.05 -8.21 -5.12
N THR A 49 -22.08 -7.36 -5.04
CA THR A 49 -22.04 -6.10 -4.27
C THR A 49 -21.77 -6.38 -2.79
N LEU A 50 -22.38 -7.42 -2.21
CA LEU A 50 -22.16 -7.80 -0.80
C LEU A 50 -20.71 -8.22 -0.55
N LYS A 51 -20.13 -9.05 -1.42
CA LYS A 51 -18.73 -9.47 -1.31
C LYS A 51 -17.77 -8.30 -1.42
N ASP A 52 -18.04 -7.37 -2.34
CA ASP A 52 -17.21 -6.18 -2.51
C ASP A 52 -17.30 -5.26 -1.29
N LEU A 53 -18.48 -5.13 -0.68
CA LEU A 53 -18.69 -4.40 0.56
C LEU A 53 -17.97 -5.05 1.74
N GLN A 54 -18.09 -6.35 1.92
CA GLN A 54 -17.40 -7.12 2.96
C GLN A 54 -15.89 -6.95 2.86
N GLU A 55 -15.34 -7.06 1.64
CA GLU A 55 -13.91 -6.86 1.42
C GLU A 55 -13.48 -5.41 1.71
N ASN A 56 -14.29 -4.43 1.33
CA ASN A 56 -14.00 -3.02 1.62
C ASN A 56 -13.98 -2.75 3.13
N ILE A 57 -14.97 -3.25 3.88
CA ILE A 57 -15.01 -3.14 5.35
C ILE A 57 -13.76 -3.79 5.96
N ARG A 58 -13.41 -4.99 5.54
CA ARG A 58 -12.23 -5.69 5.99
C ARG A 58 -10.96 -4.88 5.77
N GLN A 59 -10.79 -4.31 4.57
CA GLN A 59 -9.65 -3.45 4.24
C GLN A 59 -9.59 -2.19 5.11
N GLN A 60 -10.74 -1.56 5.37
CA GLN A 60 -10.81 -0.38 6.26
C GLN A 60 -10.44 -0.73 7.71
N MET A 61 -10.87 -1.89 8.21
CA MET A 61 -10.51 -2.34 9.55
C MET A 61 -9.02 -2.68 9.66
N LEU A 62 -8.46 -3.36 8.67
CA LEU A 62 -7.02 -3.62 8.61
C LEU A 62 -6.23 -2.31 8.57
N TYR A 63 -6.69 -1.35 7.77
CA TYR A 63 -6.08 -0.03 7.69
C TYR A 63 -6.12 0.70 9.05
N ALA A 64 -7.26 0.69 9.74
CA ALA A 64 -7.40 1.28 11.07
C ALA A 64 -6.49 0.59 12.10
N LYS A 65 -6.40 -0.74 12.08
CA LYS A 65 -5.51 -1.54 12.92
C LYS A 65 -4.05 -1.15 12.70
N VAL A 66 -3.60 -1.09 11.44
CA VAL A 66 -2.23 -0.70 11.10
C VAL A 66 -1.92 0.74 11.51
N SER A 67 -2.85 1.66 11.29
CA SER A 67 -2.69 3.06 11.67
C SER A 67 -2.63 3.26 13.18
N SER A 68 -3.40 2.50 13.97
CA SER A 68 -3.41 2.60 15.42
C SER A 68 -2.15 2.05 16.09
N HIS A 69 -1.54 0.99 15.55
CA HIS A 69 -0.29 0.41 16.08
C HIS A 69 0.89 1.39 16.05
N LEU A 70 0.80 2.44 15.26
CA LEU A 70 1.85 3.42 15.02
C LEU A 70 1.55 4.78 15.67
N ALA A 71 0.40 4.89 16.37
CA ALA A 71 -0.04 6.14 16.99
C ALA A 71 0.73 6.53 18.25
N ASP A 72 1.47 5.59 18.87
CA ASP A 72 2.22 5.80 20.11
C ASP A 72 3.62 6.40 19.91
N ALA A 73 3.99 6.72 18.67
CA ALA A 73 5.29 7.32 18.40
C ALA A 73 5.36 8.77 18.93
N ASP A 74 6.48 9.11 19.55
CA ASP A 74 6.74 10.47 20.05
C ASP A 74 6.63 11.49 18.91
N LYS A 75 5.60 12.32 18.95
CA LYS A 75 5.32 13.33 17.91
C LYS A 75 6.39 14.41 17.81
N THR A 76 7.26 14.53 18.80
CA THR A 76 8.36 15.51 18.85
C THR A 76 9.66 14.94 18.31
N ALA A 77 9.78 13.62 18.21
CA ALA A 77 10.99 12.97 17.69
C ALA A 77 11.19 13.23 16.19
N PRO A 78 12.43 13.30 15.73
CA PRO A 78 12.74 13.41 14.30
C PRO A 78 12.09 12.31 13.47
N LYS A 79 11.69 12.64 12.23
CA LYS A 79 11.02 11.73 11.31
C LYS A 79 11.86 11.51 10.08
N LEU A 80 12.05 10.27 9.66
CA LEU A 80 12.79 9.91 8.45
C LEU A 80 11.90 9.12 7.48
N ALA A 81 11.85 9.54 6.23
CA ALA A 81 11.27 8.75 5.15
C ALA A 81 12.38 8.29 4.18
N VAL A 82 12.43 7.01 3.89
CA VAL A 82 13.37 6.43 2.94
C VAL A 82 12.62 5.94 1.71
N ILE A 83 13.07 6.37 0.53
CA ILE A 83 12.49 6.01 -0.75
C ILE A 83 13.29 4.87 -1.38
N PHE A 84 12.59 3.77 -1.72
CA PHE A 84 13.13 2.59 -2.40
C PHE A 84 12.51 2.51 -3.81
N PRO A 85 13.20 3.01 -4.85
CA PRO A 85 12.69 3.00 -6.21
C PRO A 85 12.51 1.58 -6.77
N GLY A 86 11.78 1.49 -7.89
CA GLY A 86 11.77 0.29 -8.73
C GLY A 86 12.80 0.38 -9.85
N ILE A 87 13.03 -0.73 -10.54
CA ILE A 87 13.82 -0.72 -11.79
C ILE A 87 13.02 0.03 -12.86
N GLY A 88 13.59 1.13 -13.38
CA GLY A 88 12.92 2.00 -14.34
C GLY A 88 11.81 2.90 -13.77
N TYR A 89 11.55 2.81 -12.46
CA TYR A 89 10.63 3.70 -11.75
C TYR A 89 11.37 4.49 -10.68
N THR A 90 11.96 5.60 -11.08
CA THR A 90 12.79 6.47 -10.24
C THR A 90 11.96 7.25 -9.20
N ALA A 91 12.63 7.88 -8.24
CA ALA A 91 12.00 8.71 -7.22
C ALA A 91 11.23 9.93 -7.79
N ASP A 92 11.53 10.34 -9.03
CA ASP A 92 10.88 11.46 -9.71
C ASP A 92 9.55 11.08 -10.39
N LYS A 93 9.22 9.77 -10.44
CA LYS A 93 7.96 9.30 -10.98
C LYS A 93 6.80 9.56 -10.01
N PRO A 94 5.56 9.74 -10.51
CA PRO A 94 4.44 10.31 -9.76
C PRO A 94 4.20 9.71 -8.38
N LEU A 95 4.11 8.39 -8.25
CA LEU A 95 3.81 7.74 -6.97
C LEU A 95 4.86 8.08 -5.91
N LEU A 96 6.14 7.93 -6.23
CA LEU A 96 7.23 8.20 -5.28
C LEU A 96 7.43 9.70 -5.07
N TYR A 97 7.35 10.50 -6.14
CA TYR A 97 7.49 11.95 -6.07
C TYR A 97 6.46 12.59 -5.14
N TYR A 98 5.16 12.35 -5.40
CA TYR A 98 4.11 12.97 -4.58
C TYR A 98 4.08 12.43 -3.17
N THR A 99 4.33 11.13 -2.96
CA THR A 99 4.45 10.56 -1.60
C THR A 99 5.59 11.20 -0.82
N SER A 100 6.75 11.42 -1.45
CA SER A 100 7.87 12.11 -0.79
C SER A 100 7.53 13.57 -0.43
N ARG A 101 6.75 14.25 -1.28
CA ARG A 101 6.27 15.62 -1.00
C ARG A 101 5.29 15.64 0.17
N LEU A 102 4.37 14.66 0.25
CA LEU A 102 3.47 14.51 1.40
C LEU A 102 4.25 14.20 2.68
N ALA A 103 5.19 13.26 2.65
CA ALA A 103 6.03 12.96 3.80
C ALA A 103 6.79 14.21 4.30
N ARG A 104 7.40 14.98 3.38
CA ARG A 104 8.06 16.23 3.72
C ARG A 104 7.13 17.28 4.32
N LYS A 105 5.88 17.40 3.80
CA LYS A 105 4.84 18.27 4.36
C LYS A 105 4.52 17.90 5.82
N HIS A 106 4.61 16.61 6.18
CA HIS A 106 4.38 16.11 7.53
C HIS A 106 5.66 15.97 8.39
N GLY A 107 6.73 16.67 8.01
CA GLY A 107 7.94 16.84 8.82
C GLY A 107 8.99 15.74 8.67
N TYR A 108 8.85 14.83 7.68
CA TYR A 108 9.86 13.80 7.43
C TYR A 108 11.07 14.39 6.67
N GLN A 109 12.26 14.06 7.13
CA GLN A 109 13.46 14.14 6.33
C GLN A 109 13.39 13.07 5.24
N ILE A 110 13.92 13.34 4.04
CA ILE A 110 13.82 12.42 2.91
C ILE A 110 15.21 11.93 2.52
N GLN A 111 15.38 10.61 2.59
CA GLN A 111 16.52 9.89 2.04
C GLN A 111 16.04 9.06 0.84
N THR A 112 16.82 9.00 -0.23
CA THR A 112 16.51 8.15 -1.38
C THR A 112 17.64 7.15 -1.60
N VAL A 113 17.29 5.88 -1.67
CA VAL A 113 18.22 4.83 -2.07
C VAL A 113 18.43 4.90 -3.57
N SER A 114 19.66 4.83 -4.00
CA SER A 114 20.03 4.73 -5.42
C SER A 114 20.68 3.39 -5.68
N TYR A 115 20.09 2.64 -6.60
CA TYR A 115 20.71 1.44 -7.10
C TYR A 115 21.62 1.80 -8.28
N GLY A 116 22.84 1.28 -8.29
CA GLY A 116 23.73 1.37 -9.46
C GLY A 116 23.23 0.50 -10.60
N THR A 117 24.15 -0.05 -11.38
CA THR A 117 23.79 -0.93 -12.50
C THR A 117 23.19 -2.23 -11.98
N LEU A 118 21.93 -2.47 -12.32
CA LEU A 118 21.23 -3.73 -12.08
C LEU A 118 21.12 -4.55 -13.38
N PRO A 119 20.95 -5.89 -13.30
CA PRO A 119 20.73 -6.72 -14.48
C PRO A 119 19.54 -6.24 -15.32
N GLU A 120 19.70 -6.25 -16.63
CA GLU A 120 18.63 -5.93 -17.57
C GLU A 120 17.81 -7.20 -17.95
N ASN A 121 16.60 -6.96 -18.49
CA ASN A 121 15.70 -8.02 -18.96
C ASN A 121 15.43 -9.09 -17.89
N ILE A 122 15.11 -8.64 -16.68
CA ILE A 122 14.88 -9.52 -15.50
C ILE A 122 13.49 -10.17 -15.50
N LYS A 123 12.52 -9.63 -16.25
CA LYS A 123 11.16 -10.13 -16.26
C LYS A 123 11.10 -11.58 -16.78
N GLY A 124 10.54 -12.49 -15.97
CA GLY A 124 10.46 -13.91 -16.32
C GLY A 124 11.75 -14.71 -16.08
N ASP A 125 12.82 -14.06 -15.61
CA ASP A 125 14.10 -14.71 -15.28
C ASP A 125 14.34 -14.63 -13.77
N SER A 126 14.03 -15.70 -13.05
CA SER A 126 14.14 -15.78 -11.59
C SER A 126 15.58 -15.62 -11.09
N VAL A 127 16.57 -16.06 -11.86
CA VAL A 127 17.99 -15.93 -11.49
C VAL A 127 18.42 -14.48 -11.56
N LYS A 128 18.11 -13.79 -12.66
CA LYS A 128 18.41 -12.35 -12.79
C LYS A 128 17.63 -11.51 -11.80
N MET A 129 16.38 -11.87 -11.51
CA MET A 129 15.57 -11.17 -10.48
C MET A 129 16.23 -11.30 -9.11
N ARG A 130 16.71 -12.51 -8.76
CA ARG A 130 17.43 -12.73 -7.51
C ARG A 130 18.73 -11.93 -7.46
N GLN A 131 19.52 -11.94 -8.54
CA GLN A 131 20.73 -11.13 -8.64
C GLN A 131 20.45 -9.63 -8.50
N ALA A 132 19.40 -9.13 -9.15
CA ALA A 132 18.99 -7.73 -9.02
C ALA A 132 18.60 -7.38 -7.58
N PHE A 133 17.87 -8.27 -6.90
CA PHE A 133 17.51 -8.10 -5.50
C PHE A 133 18.75 -8.07 -4.59
N ASP A 134 19.65 -9.05 -4.70
CA ASP A 134 20.84 -9.15 -3.85
C ASP A 134 21.76 -7.94 -4.04
N LEU A 135 21.97 -7.49 -5.29
CA LEU A 135 22.76 -6.29 -5.58
C LEU A 135 22.10 -5.02 -5.04
N ALA A 136 20.80 -4.85 -5.25
CA ALA A 136 20.10 -3.67 -4.78
C ALA A 136 20.02 -3.62 -3.24
N LEU A 137 19.89 -4.77 -2.57
CA LEU A 137 19.93 -4.84 -1.10
C LEU A 137 21.31 -4.45 -0.57
N ALA A 138 22.39 -4.99 -1.13
CA ALA A 138 23.75 -4.63 -0.73
C ALA A 138 24.05 -3.12 -0.92
N GLN A 139 23.57 -2.53 -2.04
CA GLN A 139 23.70 -1.09 -2.28
C GLN A 139 22.83 -0.25 -1.33
N THR A 140 21.68 -0.78 -0.92
CA THR A 140 20.84 -0.18 0.11
C THR A 140 21.58 -0.13 1.45
N GLU A 141 22.18 -1.24 1.87
CA GLU A 141 22.98 -1.33 3.10
C GLU A 141 24.11 -0.30 3.12
N GLU A 142 24.82 -0.17 2.00
CA GLU A 142 25.88 0.84 1.86
C GLU A 142 25.34 2.28 1.91
N SER A 143 24.21 2.53 1.24
CA SER A 143 23.58 3.87 1.18
C SER A 143 23.02 4.33 2.54
N LEU A 144 22.60 3.40 3.38
CA LEU A 144 21.94 3.67 4.66
C LEU A 144 22.82 3.37 5.88
N ARG A 145 24.07 2.95 5.69
CA ARG A 145 24.97 2.49 6.77
C ARG A 145 25.25 3.53 7.86
N ASP A 146 25.26 4.81 7.49
CA ASP A 146 25.57 5.93 8.39
C ASP A 146 24.33 6.48 9.11
N ILE A 147 23.13 5.89 8.90
CA ILE A 147 21.91 6.31 9.54
C ILE A 147 21.83 5.70 10.95
N ASP A 148 21.81 6.56 11.96
CA ASP A 148 21.43 6.16 13.32
C ASP A 148 19.90 6.06 13.42
N TRP A 149 19.39 4.85 13.22
CA TRP A 149 17.95 4.56 13.27
C TRP A 149 17.32 4.87 14.62
N THR A 150 18.09 4.83 15.69
CA THR A 150 17.60 5.09 17.06
C THR A 150 17.30 6.55 17.31
N SER A 151 17.83 7.44 16.49
CA SER A 151 17.59 8.89 16.56
C SER A 151 16.23 9.31 16.02
N TYR A 152 15.49 8.41 15.34
CA TYR A 152 14.20 8.71 14.73
C TYR A 152 13.06 8.01 15.46
N GLY A 153 12.05 8.77 15.88
CA GLY A 153 10.84 8.22 16.50
C GLY A 153 9.82 7.72 15.48
N ASN A 154 9.90 8.21 14.23
CA ASN A 154 9.02 7.80 13.14
C ASN A 154 9.84 7.50 11.87
N ILE A 155 9.77 6.27 11.42
CA ILE A 155 10.43 5.82 10.20
C ILE A 155 9.37 5.41 9.18
N LEU A 156 9.42 6.00 7.98
CA LEU A 156 8.54 5.71 6.87
C LEU A 156 9.35 5.16 5.69
N PHE A 157 9.01 3.97 5.21
CA PHE A 157 9.53 3.46 3.96
C PHE A 157 8.50 3.67 2.84
N ILE A 158 8.97 4.18 1.70
CA ILE A 158 8.17 4.45 0.51
C ILE A 158 8.79 3.66 -0.62
N SER A 159 8.11 2.62 -1.07
CA SER A 159 8.74 1.62 -1.94
C SER A 159 7.91 1.28 -3.16
N LYS A 160 8.57 0.87 -4.25
CA LYS A 160 7.93 0.57 -5.53
C LYS A 160 8.53 -0.69 -6.16
N SER A 161 7.66 -1.63 -6.61
CA SER A 161 8.09 -2.82 -7.36
C SER A 161 9.14 -3.64 -6.59
N ILE A 162 10.30 -3.95 -7.17
CA ILE A 162 11.41 -4.63 -6.47
C ILE A 162 11.84 -3.88 -5.20
N GLY A 163 11.73 -2.55 -5.19
CA GLY A 163 12.00 -1.73 -4.02
C GLY A 163 11.14 -2.11 -2.81
N THR A 164 9.93 -2.68 -3.02
CA THR A 164 9.07 -3.14 -1.91
C THR A 164 9.67 -4.35 -1.20
N ALA A 165 10.25 -5.29 -1.95
CA ALA A 165 10.94 -6.46 -1.38
C ALA A 165 12.25 -6.03 -0.68
N ILE A 166 13.00 -5.12 -1.28
CA ILE A 166 14.25 -4.58 -0.71
C ILE A 166 13.98 -3.84 0.60
N ALA A 167 12.99 -2.93 0.62
CA ALA A 167 12.60 -2.19 1.81
C ALA A 167 12.17 -3.12 2.95
N SER A 168 11.36 -4.14 2.63
CA SER A 168 10.87 -5.12 3.61
C SER A 168 11.99 -6.02 4.14
N ALA A 169 12.90 -6.47 3.25
CA ALA A 169 14.09 -7.25 3.64
C ALA A 169 15.00 -6.44 4.56
N TYR A 170 15.28 -5.19 4.20
CA TYR A 170 16.12 -4.29 5.00
C TYR A 170 15.51 -4.03 6.38
N ALA A 171 14.21 -3.71 6.45
CA ALA A 171 13.52 -3.51 7.72
C ALA A 171 13.59 -4.76 8.61
N ALA A 172 13.39 -5.96 8.04
CA ALA A 172 13.49 -7.22 8.76
C ALA A 172 14.90 -7.51 9.26
N GLN A 173 15.92 -7.30 8.42
CA GLN A 173 17.31 -7.57 8.74
C GLN A 173 17.82 -6.69 9.89
N TYR A 174 17.42 -5.42 9.92
CA TYR A 174 17.80 -4.46 10.96
C TYR A 174 16.78 -4.35 12.11
N ASN A 175 15.75 -5.19 12.10
CA ASN A 175 14.67 -5.20 13.08
C ASN A 175 14.05 -3.80 13.31
N LEU A 176 13.79 -3.08 12.21
CA LEU A 176 13.27 -1.73 12.27
C LEU A 176 11.73 -1.75 12.37
N ASN A 177 11.20 -0.95 13.28
CA ASN A 177 9.77 -0.68 13.34
C ASN A 177 9.44 0.49 12.38
N VAL A 178 8.84 0.20 11.24
CA VAL A 178 8.60 1.16 10.17
C VAL A 178 7.14 1.19 9.73
N LYS A 179 6.63 2.37 9.37
CA LYS A 179 5.51 2.49 8.44
C LYS A 179 6.02 2.16 7.04
N ASN A 180 5.29 1.34 6.27
CA ASN A 180 5.74 1.00 4.92
C ASN A 180 4.62 1.16 3.89
N ILE A 181 4.88 1.94 2.84
CA ILE A 181 3.98 2.15 1.71
C ILE A 181 4.51 1.33 0.53
N LEU A 182 3.76 0.31 0.13
CA LEU A 182 4.12 -0.66 -0.89
C LEU A 182 3.36 -0.37 -2.19
N PHE A 183 4.00 0.29 -3.15
CA PHE A 183 3.39 0.50 -4.47
C PHE A 183 3.70 -0.67 -5.40
N THR A 184 2.67 -1.33 -5.89
CA THR A 184 2.72 -2.51 -6.76
C THR A 184 3.76 -3.54 -6.32
N PRO A 185 3.56 -4.12 -5.11
CA PRO A 185 4.50 -5.08 -4.57
C PRO A 185 4.59 -6.34 -5.45
N LEU A 186 5.77 -6.94 -5.46
CA LEU A 186 6.00 -8.27 -6.01
C LEU A 186 5.69 -9.33 -4.96
N ALA A 187 5.45 -10.57 -5.37
CA ALA A 187 5.17 -11.69 -4.46
C ALA A 187 6.28 -11.87 -3.40
N ASP A 188 7.54 -11.69 -3.80
CA ASP A 188 8.70 -11.81 -2.90
C ASP A 188 8.65 -10.84 -1.71
N THR A 189 7.96 -9.70 -1.83
CA THR A 189 7.76 -8.73 -0.75
C THR A 189 7.10 -9.36 0.47
N PHE A 190 6.17 -10.27 0.23
CA PHE A 190 5.38 -10.93 1.27
C PHE A 190 6.14 -12.06 1.99
N SER A 191 7.38 -12.34 1.61
CA SER A 191 8.26 -13.26 2.35
C SER A 191 8.78 -12.64 3.65
N PHE A 192 8.67 -11.33 3.80
CA PHE A 192 9.14 -10.58 4.96
C PHE A 192 8.02 -10.21 5.94
N PRO A 193 8.35 -9.79 7.17
CA PRO A 193 7.39 -9.13 8.07
C PRO A 193 6.90 -7.81 7.46
N LEU A 194 5.58 -7.57 7.52
CA LEU A 194 4.94 -6.40 6.91
C LEU A 194 4.01 -5.65 7.88
N GLN A 195 4.22 -5.81 9.18
CA GLN A 195 3.50 -5.03 10.19
C GLN A 195 3.72 -3.53 9.93
N GLY A 196 2.66 -2.75 10.03
CA GLY A 196 2.75 -1.31 9.72
C GLY A 196 2.81 -0.97 8.23
N SER A 197 2.42 -1.90 7.33
CA SER A 197 2.43 -1.69 5.89
C SER A 197 1.02 -1.45 5.32
N ILE A 198 0.95 -0.67 4.24
CA ILE A 198 -0.19 -0.62 3.31
C ILE A 198 0.30 -0.89 1.89
N ALA A 199 -0.55 -1.46 1.05
CA ALA A 199 -0.19 -1.82 -0.31
C ALA A 199 -1.20 -1.30 -1.35
N PHE A 200 -0.68 -0.95 -2.53
CA PHE A 200 -1.47 -0.53 -3.70
C PHE A 200 -1.12 -1.42 -4.88
N HIS A 201 -2.13 -1.93 -5.61
CA HIS A 201 -1.91 -2.83 -6.72
C HIS A 201 -2.90 -2.57 -7.87
N GLY A 202 -2.42 -2.64 -9.11
CA GLY A 202 -3.23 -2.49 -10.31
C GLY A 202 -3.72 -3.85 -10.83
N THR A 203 -5.02 -3.98 -11.15
CA THR A 203 -5.56 -5.29 -11.57
C THR A 203 -5.12 -5.74 -12.97
N ALA A 204 -4.49 -4.87 -13.75
CA ALA A 204 -3.86 -5.18 -15.03
C ALA A 204 -2.31 -5.17 -14.95
N ASP A 205 -1.76 -5.38 -13.76
CA ASP A 205 -0.32 -5.42 -13.54
C ASP A 205 0.30 -6.67 -14.19
N PRO A 206 1.20 -6.51 -15.18
CA PRO A 206 1.79 -7.65 -15.86
C PRO A 206 2.97 -8.30 -15.11
N TRP A 207 3.37 -7.76 -13.95
CA TRP A 207 4.48 -8.26 -13.14
C TRP A 207 4.05 -9.16 -11.99
N ALA A 208 2.81 -9.00 -11.53
CA ALA A 208 2.29 -9.76 -10.40
C ALA A 208 0.80 -10.03 -10.60
N GLU A 209 0.40 -11.28 -10.49
CA GLU A 209 -0.99 -11.67 -10.62
C GLU A 209 -1.80 -11.15 -9.42
N THR A 210 -2.92 -10.49 -9.71
CA THR A 210 -3.76 -9.85 -8.69
C THR A 210 -4.24 -10.83 -7.62
N ALA A 211 -4.73 -12.01 -8.01
CA ALA A 211 -5.22 -13.01 -7.06
C ALA A 211 -4.12 -13.51 -6.12
N ALA A 212 -2.89 -13.67 -6.63
CA ALA A 212 -1.76 -14.05 -5.80
C ALA A 212 -1.39 -12.94 -4.79
N ILE A 213 -1.35 -11.69 -5.24
CA ILE A 213 -1.07 -10.53 -4.36
C ILE A 213 -2.16 -10.37 -3.30
N GLN A 214 -3.45 -10.53 -3.64
CA GLN A 214 -4.54 -10.50 -2.68
C GLN A 214 -4.38 -11.56 -1.60
N THR A 215 -4.16 -12.83 -1.99
CA THR A 215 -3.95 -13.94 -1.05
C THR A 215 -2.77 -13.67 -0.11
N LEU A 216 -1.64 -13.19 -0.64
CA LEU A 216 -0.45 -12.88 0.16
C LEU A 216 -0.67 -11.69 1.11
N ALA A 217 -1.36 -10.65 0.66
CA ALA A 217 -1.72 -9.51 1.49
C ALA A 217 -2.65 -9.90 2.64
N GLU A 218 -3.63 -10.77 2.36
CA GLU A 218 -4.52 -11.35 3.38
C GLU A 218 -3.75 -12.13 4.44
N GLN A 219 -2.86 -13.04 4.02
CA GLN A 219 -2.04 -13.85 4.92
C GLN A 219 -1.14 -13.01 5.83
N LYS A 220 -0.73 -11.83 5.36
CA LYS A 220 0.12 -10.89 6.09
C LYS A 220 -0.65 -9.78 6.81
N GLU A 221 -1.98 -9.80 6.74
CA GLU A 221 -2.85 -8.74 7.27
C GLU A 221 -2.47 -7.33 6.77
N VAL A 222 -2.04 -7.22 5.50
CA VAL A 222 -1.68 -5.94 4.87
C VAL A 222 -2.89 -5.38 4.14
N PRO A 223 -3.36 -4.16 4.49
CA PRO A 223 -4.38 -3.46 3.72
C PRO A 223 -3.95 -3.31 2.27
N LEU A 224 -4.73 -3.84 1.32
CA LEU A 224 -4.45 -3.83 -0.11
C LEU A 224 -5.51 -3.03 -0.86
N PHE A 225 -5.07 -1.94 -1.49
CA PHE A 225 -5.93 -1.09 -2.32
C PHE A 225 -5.76 -1.46 -3.79
N LEU A 226 -6.81 -2.04 -4.37
CA LEU A 226 -6.84 -2.42 -5.78
C LEU A 226 -7.28 -1.27 -6.65
N THR A 227 -6.61 -1.07 -7.79
CA THR A 227 -6.98 -0.13 -8.83
C THR A 227 -7.36 -0.89 -10.09
N LYS A 228 -8.64 -0.84 -10.44
CA LYS A 228 -9.19 -1.57 -11.61
C LYS A 228 -8.53 -1.11 -12.91
N ASN A 229 -8.16 -2.07 -13.75
CA ASN A 229 -7.54 -1.86 -15.07
C ASN A 229 -6.20 -1.11 -15.06
N ALA A 230 -5.63 -0.81 -13.89
CA ALA A 230 -4.34 -0.14 -13.81
C ALA A 230 -3.19 -1.14 -13.93
N ASN A 231 -2.12 -0.68 -14.57
CA ASN A 231 -0.88 -1.42 -14.79
C ASN A 231 0.07 -1.35 -13.58
N HIS A 232 1.32 -1.78 -13.78
CA HIS A 232 2.38 -1.75 -12.75
C HIS A 232 2.75 -0.32 -12.28
N SER A 233 2.34 0.73 -12.96
CA SER A 233 2.53 2.14 -12.53
C SER A 233 1.29 2.74 -11.88
N LEU A 234 0.22 1.97 -11.68
CA LEU A 234 -1.13 2.39 -11.32
C LEU A 234 -1.72 3.37 -12.37
N GLU A 235 -1.47 3.09 -13.63
CA GLU A 235 -1.94 3.85 -14.78
C GLU A 235 -2.79 2.95 -15.70
N THR A 236 -3.85 3.52 -16.28
CA THR A 236 -4.75 2.85 -17.25
C THR A 236 -4.41 3.22 -18.70
N GLY A 237 -3.66 4.31 -18.89
CA GLY A 237 -3.36 4.93 -20.18
C GLY A 237 -4.35 6.03 -20.58
N ASP A 238 -5.43 6.24 -19.82
CA ASP A 238 -6.28 7.41 -19.93
C ASP A 238 -5.85 8.47 -18.92
N ILE A 239 -5.43 9.63 -19.41
CA ILE A 239 -4.79 10.68 -18.58
C ILE A 239 -5.72 11.16 -17.46
N GLN A 240 -7.01 11.35 -17.72
CA GLN A 240 -7.93 11.89 -16.71
C GLN A 240 -8.19 10.85 -15.62
N THR A 241 -8.37 9.60 -16.01
CA THR A 241 -8.47 8.46 -15.09
C THR A 241 -7.20 8.31 -14.26
N ASP A 242 -6.03 8.38 -14.87
CA ASP A 242 -4.74 8.24 -14.20
C ASP A 242 -4.49 9.36 -13.17
N LEU A 243 -4.89 10.59 -13.48
CA LEU A 243 -4.83 11.71 -12.53
C LEU A 243 -5.78 11.51 -11.34
N SER A 244 -6.99 10.98 -11.59
CA SER A 244 -7.94 10.64 -10.52
C SER A 244 -7.42 9.51 -9.64
N ILE A 245 -6.87 8.45 -10.23
CA ILE A 245 -6.21 7.35 -9.50
C ILE A 245 -5.07 7.88 -8.64
N LEU A 246 -4.21 8.71 -9.20
CA LEU A 246 -3.09 9.31 -8.47
C LEU A 246 -3.59 10.13 -7.27
N LYS A 247 -4.63 10.97 -7.48
CA LYS A 247 -5.21 11.76 -6.40
C LYS A 247 -5.73 10.87 -5.29
N THR A 248 -6.58 9.88 -5.60
CA THR A 248 -7.16 8.96 -4.61
C THR A 248 -6.08 8.18 -3.87
N THR A 249 -5.04 7.73 -4.58
CA THR A 249 -3.89 7.06 -3.98
C THR A 249 -3.17 7.97 -2.99
N MET A 250 -2.91 9.23 -3.37
CA MET A 250 -2.24 10.20 -2.50
C MET A 250 -3.09 10.59 -1.28
N ASP A 251 -4.40 10.68 -1.41
CA ASP A 251 -5.30 10.94 -0.29
C ASP A 251 -5.23 9.81 0.76
N ARG A 252 -5.13 8.54 0.33
CA ARG A 252 -4.93 7.38 1.22
C ARG A 252 -3.55 7.36 1.85
N VAL A 253 -2.53 7.66 1.06
CA VAL A 253 -1.14 7.79 1.52
C VAL A 253 -1.02 8.88 2.58
N GLU A 254 -1.60 10.07 2.37
CA GLU A 254 -1.52 11.17 3.32
C GLU A 254 -2.18 10.80 4.66
N ARG A 255 -3.36 10.18 4.62
CA ARG A 255 -4.03 9.66 5.83
C ARG A 255 -3.17 8.64 6.60
N PHE A 256 -2.38 7.84 5.90
CA PHE A 256 -1.50 6.86 6.53
C PHE A 256 -0.24 7.49 7.13
N ILE A 257 0.28 8.56 6.56
CA ILE A 257 1.47 9.26 7.02
C ILE A 257 1.22 10.03 8.33
N ILE A 258 0.02 10.60 8.47
CA ILE A 258 -0.41 11.37 9.64
C ILE A 258 -0.58 10.47 10.85
#